data_dd87b5c3a112b8fb4db2a7045a2cc7ef
#
_entry.id   dd87b5c3a112b8fb4db2a7045a2cc7ef
#
_cell.length_a   1.000
_cell.length_b   1.000
_cell.length_c   1.000
_cell.angle_alpha   90.00
_cell.angle_beta   90.00
_cell.angle_gamma   90.00
#
_symmetry.space_group_name_H-M   'P 1'
#
loop_
_entity.id
_entity.type
_entity.pdbx_description
1 polymer ?
#
loop_
_entity_poly.entity_id
_entity_poly.type
_entity_poly.pdbx_seq_one_letter_code
_entity_poly.pdbx_strand_id
1 'polypeptide(L)'
;SQVEATDEWLTHGYPWEVRRQDKAVTIKFGGHVEGFEENGRTFFRTVDTQDILAVPYDIPVVGYAGETVNKLRVWAAEPVEEHFDLEAFNRGDYALADAERAEAEAISAILYPNDAGEHGRLLRLKQEYLFVSAGIYSLLDTFEKEHGANWELLPQFVAIHTNDTHPAMCGPELMRILIDEK
;
A
#
# COMPACT_ATOMS: atom_id res chain seq x y z
N SER A 1 -22.50 17.21 -11.66
CA SER A 1 -22.20 15.85 -11.17
C SER A 1 -22.03 14.94 -12.39
N GLN A 2 -20.89 14.37 -12.54
CA GLN A 2 -20.69 13.32 -13.52
C GLN A 2 -21.36 12.06 -12.97
N VAL A 3 -22.42 11.61 -13.63
CA VAL A 3 -22.98 10.29 -13.38
C VAL A 3 -22.17 9.34 -14.27
N GLU A 4 -21.26 8.64 -13.68
CA GLU A 4 -20.44 7.68 -14.38
C GLU A 4 -21.12 6.32 -14.33
N ALA A 5 -21.15 5.64 -15.47
CA ALA A 5 -21.66 4.28 -15.56
C ALA A 5 -20.62 3.33 -14.95
N THR A 6 -20.69 3.13 -13.64
CA THR A 6 -19.77 2.29 -12.87
C THR A 6 -19.73 0.84 -13.38
N ASP A 7 -20.79 0.37 -14.01
CA ASP A 7 -20.87 -0.99 -14.54
C ASP A 7 -19.88 -1.25 -15.70
N GLU A 8 -19.60 -0.23 -16.52
CA GLU A 8 -18.61 -0.37 -17.59
C GLU A 8 -17.18 -0.48 -17.05
N TRP A 9 -16.88 0.18 -15.94
CA TRP A 9 -15.55 0.10 -15.32
C TRP A 9 -15.28 -1.25 -14.67
N LEU A 10 -16.29 -1.87 -14.08
CA LEU A 10 -16.18 -3.23 -13.55
C LEU A 10 -15.94 -4.26 -14.66
N THR A 11 -16.40 -3.97 -15.88
CA THR A 11 -16.29 -4.90 -17.00
C THR A 11 -15.05 -4.67 -17.85
N HIS A 12 -14.62 -3.41 -18.04
CA HIS A 12 -13.58 -3.03 -19.00
C HIS A 12 -12.40 -2.26 -18.38
N GLY A 13 -12.42 -2.01 -17.08
CA GLY A 13 -11.46 -1.16 -16.39
C GLY A 13 -11.66 0.33 -16.71
N TYR A 14 -10.93 1.18 -15.97
CA TYR A 14 -10.96 2.63 -16.17
C TYR A 14 -9.85 3.03 -17.16
N PRO A 15 -10.15 3.56 -18.35
CA PRO A 15 -9.14 3.73 -19.41
C PRO A 15 -8.05 4.76 -19.09
N TRP A 16 -8.30 5.63 -18.10
CA TRP A 16 -7.33 6.65 -17.65
C TRP A 16 -6.52 6.23 -16.44
N GLU A 17 -6.78 5.05 -15.91
CA GLU A 17 -6.02 4.50 -14.80
C GLU A 17 -4.72 3.88 -15.31
N VAL A 18 -3.61 4.28 -14.71
CA VAL A 18 -2.29 3.79 -15.07
C VAL A 18 -1.66 3.02 -13.91
N ARG A 19 -1.50 1.70 -14.07
CA ARG A 19 -0.78 0.87 -13.11
C ARG A 19 0.71 1.23 -13.12
N ARG A 20 1.25 1.53 -11.95
CA ARG A 20 2.62 2.01 -11.77
C ARG A 20 3.48 1.00 -11.02
N GLN A 21 3.86 -0.07 -11.69
CA GLN A 21 4.77 -1.09 -11.12
C GLN A 21 6.11 -0.49 -10.68
N ASP A 22 6.59 0.53 -11.39
CA ASP A 22 7.81 1.26 -11.09
C ASP A 22 7.79 2.03 -9.74
N LYS A 23 6.61 2.11 -9.12
CA LYS A 23 6.34 2.79 -7.85
C LYS A 23 5.74 1.88 -6.78
N ALA A 24 5.76 0.58 -7.05
CA ALA A 24 5.28 -0.39 -6.08
C ALA A 24 6.17 -0.42 -4.83
N VAL A 25 5.55 -0.68 -3.68
CA VAL A 25 6.21 -0.70 -2.37
C VAL A 25 5.88 -2.00 -1.67
N THR A 26 6.88 -2.64 -1.09
CA THR A 26 6.67 -3.85 -0.27
C THR A 26 6.24 -3.43 1.14
N ILE A 27 5.08 -3.90 1.56
CA ILE A 27 4.53 -3.71 2.90
C ILE A 27 4.61 -5.01 3.67
N LYS A 28 5.13 -4.93 4.89
CA LYS A 28 5.40 -6.07 5.76
C LYS A 28 4.29 -6.25 6.78
N PHE A 29 3.69 -7.45 6.82
CA PHE A 29 2.65 -7.79 7.80
C PHE A 29 3.14 -8.87 8.76
N GLY A 30 2.69 -8.78 10.01
CA GLY A 30 3.06 -9.75 11.04
C GLY A 30 4.55 -9.73 11.39
N GLY A 31 5.09 -10.92 11.67
CA GLY A 31 6.48 -11.04 12.08
C GLY A 31 6.75 -10.57 13.51
N HIS A 32 8.03 -10.33 13.81
CA HIS A 32 8.47 -9.77 15.08
C HIS A 32 9.64 -8.81 14.87
N VAL A 33 9.88 -7.95 15.84
CA VAL A 33 10.95 -6.95 15.78
C VAL A 33 12.21 -7.49 16.43
N GLU A 34 13.31 -7.46 15.70
CA GLU A 34 14.66 -7.73 16.21
C GLU A 34 15.47 -6.43 16.31
N GLY A 35 16.14 -6.25 17.45
CA GLY A 35 17.12 -5.19 17.62
C GLY A 35 18.53 -5.67 17.25
N PHE A 36 19.31 -4.84 16.59
CA PHE A 36 20.72 -5.09 16.32
C PHE A 36 21.55 -3.82 16.51
N GLU A 37 22.82 -4.00 16.84
CA GLU A 37 23.73 -2.88 17.03
C GLU A 37 24.66 -2.72 15.83
N GLU A 38 24.74 -1.49 15.33
CA GLU A 38 25.68 -1.11 14.28
C GLU A 38 26.30 0.25 14.60
N ASN A 39 27.63 0.33 14.61
CA ASN A 39 28.40 1.55 14.91
C ASN A 39 28.01 2.23 16.25
N GLY A 40 27.64 1.44 17.27
CA GLY A 40 27.25 1.94 18.60
C GLY A 40 25.85 2.54 18.65
N ARG A 41 25.02 2.28 17.64
CA ARG A 41 23.60 2.61 17.61
C ARG A 41 22.78 1.34 17.52
N THR A 42 21.65 1.33 18.22
CA THR A 42 20.66 0.26 18.12
C THR A 42 19.70 0.56 16.99
N PHE A 43 19.53 -0.39 16.09
CA PHE A 43 18.54 -0.38 15.02
C PHE A 43 17.54 -1.51 15.23
N PHE A 44 16.38 -1.37 14.61
CA PHE A 44 15.34 -2.37 14.67
C PHE A 44 14.94 -2.78 13.26
N ARG A 45 14.66 -4.06 13.06
CA ARG A 45 14.11 -4.59 11.83
C ARG A 45 12.98 -5.55 12.14
N THR A 46 12.01 -5.62 11.24
CA THR A 46 10.95 -6.60 11.32
C THR A 46 11.34 -7.81 10.48
N VAL A 47 11.27 -9.00 11.09
CA VAL A 47 11.62 -10.29 10.48
C VAL A 47 10.45 -11.26 10.52
N ASP A 48 10.51 -12.34 9.73
CA ASP A 48 9.45 -13.36 9.59
C ASP A 48 8.11 -12.75 9.18
N THR A 49 8.14 -11.81 8.25
CA THR A 49 6.96 -11.09 7.76
C THR A 49 6.32 -11.77 6.56
N GLN A 50 5.00 -11.58 6.42
CA GLN A 50 4.30 -11.76 5.16
C GLN A 50 4.46 -10.46 4.36
N ASP A 51 5.19 -10.53 3.26
CA ASP A 51 5.45 -9.38 2.42
C ASP A 51 4.39 -9.27 1.31
N ILE A 52 3.76 -8.11 1.20
CA ILE A 52 2.72 -7.79 0.22
C ILE A 52 3.17 -6.60 -0.61
N LEU A 53 3.02 -6.68 -1.91
CA LEU A 53 3.33 -5.58 -2.81
C LEU A 53 2.13 -4.62 -2.90
N ALA A 54 2.30 -3.38 -2.45
CA ALA A 54 1.35 -2.31 -2.70
C ALA A 54 1.67 -1.68 -4.05
N VAL A 55 0.81 -1.89 -5.03
CA VAL A 55 0.98 -1.36 -6.39
C VAL A 55 0.09 -0.14 -6.58
N PRO A 56 0.65 1.03 -6.93
CA PRO A 56 -0.17 2.23 -7.14
C PRO A 56 -0.78 2.25 -8.53
N TYR A 57 -2.00 2.77 -8.57
CA TYR A 57 -2.74 3.11 -9.77
C TYR A 57 -3.01 4.60 -9.78
N ASP A 58 -2.51 5.29 -10.80
CA ASP A 58 -2.60 6.73 -10.93
C ASP A 58 -3.73 7.11 -11.87
N ILE A 59 -4.64 7.99 -11.41
CA ILE A 59 -5.76 8.52 -12.17
C ILE A 59 -5.57 10.03 -12.30
N PRO A 60 -5.49 10.60 -13.53
CA PRO A 60 -5.36 12.02 -13.71
C PRO A 60 -6.67 12.74 -13.37
N VAL A 61 -6.59 13.80 -12.58
CA VAL A 61 -7.69 14.70 -12.26
C VAL A 61 -7.41 16.05 -12.89
N VAL A 62 -8.07 16.31 -14.00
CA VAL A 62 -7.87 17.53 -14.80
C VAL A 62 -8.59 18.70 -14.14
N GLY A 63 -7.85 19.76 -13.89
CA GLY A 63 -8.39 21.02 -13.38
C GLY A 63 -9.06 21.87 -14.47
N TYR A 64 -9.55 23.06 -14.08
CA TYR A 64 -10.18 24.00 -14.99
C TYR A 64 -9.28 24.34 -16.19
N ALA A 65 -9.84 24.30 -17.37
CA ALA A 65 -9.18 24.57 -18.64
C ALA A 65 -7.96 23.66 -18.96
N GLY A 66 -7.69 22.61 -18.18
CA GLY A 66 -6.59 21.69 -18.41
C GLY A 66 -5.20 22.20 -18.06
N GLU A 67 -5.08 23.37 -17.43
CA GLU A 67 -3.79 23.97 -17.05
C GLU A 67 -3.11 23.22 -15.91
N THR A 68 -3.88 22.60 -15.05
CA THR A 68 -3.39 21.79 -13.93
C THR A 68 -3.96 20.40 -14.01
N VAL A 69 -3.11 19.39 -13.86
CA VAL A 69 -3.55 18.00 -13.75
C VAL A 69 -3.02 17.43 -12.43
N ASN A 70 -3.92 17.22 -11.49
CA ASN A 70 -3.62 16.52 -10.25
C ASN A 70 -3.67 15.01 -10.48
N LYS A 71 -3.11 14.28 -9.54
CA LYS A 71 -3.08 12.83 -9.57
C LYS A 71 -3.81 12.29 -8.34
N LEU A 72 -4.80 11.46 -8.57
CA LEU A 72 -5.36 10.58 -7.56
C LEU A 72 -4.61 9.26 -7.64
N ARG A 73 -4.02 8.82 -6.52
CA ARG A 73 -3.36 7.53 -6.40
C ARG A 73 -4.16 6.62 -5.50
N VAL A 74 -4.50 5.47 -6.01
CA VAL A 74 -5.10 4.36 -5.25
C VAL A 74 -4.14 3.18 -5.25
N TRP A 75 -4.32 2.22 -4.34
CA TRP A 75 -3.39 1.12 -4.14
C TRP A 75 -4.11 -0.21 -4.24
N ALA A 76 -3.48 -1.16 -4.92
CA ALA A 76 -3.87 -2.56 -4.92
C ALA A 76 -2.80 -3.39 -4.19
N ALA A 77 -3.24 -4.40 -3.47
CA ALA A 77 -2.37 -5.41 -2.88
C ALA A 77 -2.15 -6.55 -3.87
N GLU A 78 -0.90 -6.89 -4.10
CA GLU A 78 -0.49 -7.97 -4.99
C GLU A 78 0.56 -8.85 -4.28
N PRO A 79 0.75 -10.11 -4.64
CA PRO A 79 1.86 -10.91 -4.12
C PRO A 79 3.20 -10.32 -4.60
N VAL A 80 4.24 -10.44 -3.77
CA VAL A 80 5.61 -10.00 -4.14
C VAL A 80 6.16 -10.87 -5.27
N GLU A 81 5.93 -12.17 -5.18
CA GLU A 81 6.26 -13.16 -6.20
C GLU A 81 5.01 -13.91 -6.61
N GLU A 82 4.87 -14.16 -7.89
CA GLU A 82 3.78 -15.03 -8.38
C GLU A 82 4.18 -16.48 -8.13
N HIS A 83 3.81 -16.99 -6.96
CA HIS A 83 3.97 -18.40 -6.64
C HIS A 83 2.68 -19.16 -6.99
N PHE A 84 2.78 -20.06 -7.97
CA PHE A 84 1.67 -20.92 -8.36
C PHE A 84 2.01 -22.37 -8.04
N ASP A 85 1.22 -23.00 -7.16
CA ASP A 85 1.40 -24.41 -6.83
C ASP A 85 0.89 -25.32 -7.95
N LEU A 86 1.78 -25.65 -8.88
CA LEU A 86 1.45 -26.55 -9.99
C LEU A 86 1.05 -27.95 -9.54
N GLU A 87 1.57 -28.45 -8.42
CA GLU A 87 1.18 -29.76 -7.90
C GLU A 87 -0.25 -29.75 -7.38
N ALA A 88 -0.64 -28.73 -6.63
CA ALA A 88 -2.02 -28.54 -6.19
C ALA A 88 -2.96 -28.43 -7.40
N PHE A 89 -2.58 -27.64 -8.40
CA PHE A 89 -3.34 -27.50 -9.63
C PHE A 89 -3.56 -28.84 -10.34
N ASN A 90 -2.52 -29.63 -10.52
CA ASN A 90 -2.59 -30.94 -11.17
C ASN A 90 -3.41 -31.97 -10.40
N ARG A 91 -3.56 -31.79 -9.08
CA ARG A 91 -4.45 -32.59 -8.24
C ARG A 91 -5.92 -32.14 -8.29
N GLY A 92 -6.20 -31.02 -8.97
CA GLY A 92 -7.54 -30.41 -9.05
C GLY A 92 -7.87 -29.47 -7.89
N ASP A 93 -6.91 -29.13 -7.04
CA ASP A 93 -7.07 -28.17 -5.94
C ASP A 93 -6.68 -26.76 -6.41
N TYR A 94 -7.56 -26.17 -7.21
CA TYR A 94 -7.32 -24.85 -7.82
C TYR A 94 -7.28 -23.72 -6.79
N ALA A 95 -8.02 -23.87 -5.69
CA ALA A 95 -8.03 -22.86 -4.63
C ALA A 95 -6.68 -22.80 -3.90
N LEU A 96 -6.08 -23.97 -3.65
CA LEU A 96 -4.75 -24.04 -3.04
C LEU A 96 -3.67 -23.56 -4.01
N ALA A 97 -3.84 -23.88 -5.29
CA ALA A 97 -2.86 -23.51 -6.34
C ALA A 97 -2.63 -21.99 -6.45
N ASP A 98 -3.64 -21.18 -6.13
CA ASP A 98 -3.61 -19.71 -6.23
C ASP A 98 -3.81 -19.03 -4.85
N ALA A 99 -3.60 -19.75 -3.76
CA ALA A 99 -3.95 -19.28 -2.41
C ALA A 99 -3.17 -18.04 -1.98
N GLU A 100 -1.87 -17.99 -2.24
CA GLU A 100 -1.02 -16.84 -1.88
C GLU A 100 -1.46 -15.57 -2.60
N ARG A 101 -1.79 -15.69 -3.87
CA ARG A 101 -2.30 -14.56 -4.65
C ARG A 101 -3.67 -14.10 -4.12
N ALA A 102 -4.58 -15.03 -3.91
CA ALA A 102 -5.90 -14.72 -3.39
C ALA A 102 -5.84 -14.06 -2.00
N GLU A 103 -4.93 -14.48 -1.14
CA GLU A 103 -4.72 -13.87 0.18
C GLU A 103 -4.18 -12.45 0.08
N ALA A 104 -3.21 -12.20 -0.80
CA ALA A 104 -2.66 -10.88 -1.02
C ALA A 104 -3.72 -9.92 -1.58
N GLU A 105 -4.37 -10.30 -2.67
CA GLU A 105 -5.39 -9.49 -3.36
C GLU A 105 -6.61 -9.21 -2.47
N ALA A 106 -6.97 -10.11 -1.58
CA ALA A 106 -8.10 -9.94 -0.65
C ALA A 106 -7.97 -8.68 0.22
N ILE A 107 -6.74 -8.23 0.52
CA ILE A 107 -6.50 -7.05 1.34
C ILE A 107 -7.13 -5.80 0.72
N SER A 108 -7.09 -5.65 -0.60
CA SER A 108 -7.62 -4.47 -1.30
C SER A 108 -8.86 -4.75 -2.16
N ALA A 109 -9.33 -5.99 -2.21
CA ALA A 109 -10.42 -6.40 -3.10
C ALA A 109 -11.75 -5.68 -2.81
N ILE A 110 -12.08 -5.48 -1.53
CA ILE A 110 -13.32 -4.83 -1.09
C ILE A 110 -13.00 -3.85 0.03
N LEU A 111 -13.30 -2.57 -0.19
CA LEU A 111 -13.21 -1.56 0.87
C LEU A 111 -14.30 -1.77 1.91
N TYR A 112 -13.97 -1.55 3.18
CA TYR A 112 -14.87 -1.71 4.32
C TYR A 112 -15.50 -3.12 4.39
N PRO A 113 -14.67 -4.17 4.52
CA PRO A 113 -15.20 -5.51 4.73
C PRO A 113 -16.04 -5.56 6.01
N ASN A 114 -16.93 -6.54 6.09
CA ASN A 114 -17.71 -6.77 7.30
C ASN A 114 -16.78 -7.08 8.48
N ASP A 115 -16.77 -6.23 9.50
CA ASP A 115 -15.90 -6.30 10.67
C ASP A 115 -16.59 -6.82 11.95
N ALA A 116 -17.77 -7.43 11.82
CA ALA A 116 -18.48 -8.03 12.94
C ALA A 116 -17.70 -9.21 13.59
N GLY A 117 -16.85 -9.89 12.80
CA GLY A 117 -15.99 -10.98 13.25
C GLY A 117 -14.51 -10.59 13.32
N GLU A 118 -13.70 -11.44 13.94
CA GLU A 118 -12.26 -11.22 14.10
C GLU A 118 -11.52 -11.12 12.76
N HIS A 119 -11.83 -12.02 11.83
CA HIS A 119 -11.22 -12.01 10.49
C HIS A 119 -11.48 -10.70 9.73
N GLY A 120 -12.72 -10.20 9.80
CA GLY A 120 -13.07 -8.93 9.14
C GLY A 120 -12.35 -7.73 9.78
N ARG A 121 -12.24 -7.71 11.12
CA ARG A 121 -11.45 -6.67 11.81
C ARG A 121 -9.98 -6.70 11.44
N LEU A 122 -9.39 -7.91 11.36
CA LEU A 122 -8.00 -8.08 10.96
C LEU A 122 -7.79 -7.64 9.50
N LEU A 123 -8.69 -8.03 8.59
CA LEU A 123 -8.62 -7.62 7.19
C LEU A 123 -8.71 -6.10 7.06
N ARG A 124 -9.62 -5.46 7.79
CA ARG A 124 -9.75 -4.01 7.80
C ARG A 124 -8.49 -3.32 8.32
N LEU A 125 -7.90 -3.84 9.39
CA LEU A 125 -6.62 -3.33 9.91
C LEU A 125 -5.49 -3.48 8.89
N LYS A 126 -5.43 -4.62 8.18
CA LYS A 126 -4.46 -4.83 7.09
C LYS A 126 -4.66 -3.80 5.96
N GLN A 127 -5.92 -3.51 5.58
CA GLN A 127 -6.22 -2.48 4.57
C GLN A 127 -5.74 -1.10 5.00
N GLU A 128 -6.09 -0.69 6.20
CA GLU A 128 -5.70 0.62 6.75
C GLU A 128 -4.18 0.76 6.78
N TYR A 129 -3.48 -0.26 7.25
CA TYR A 129 -2.02 -0.26 7.28
C TYR A 129 -1.40 -0.23 5.89
N LEU A 130 -1.90 -1.05 4.95
CA LEU A 130 -1.41 -1.06 3.56
C LEU A 130 -1.46 0.33 2.94
N PHE A 131 -2.61 0.99 3.03
CA PHE A 131 -2.81 2.29 2.38
C PHE A 131 -2.01 3.41 3.05
N VAL A 132 -1.92 3.40 4.37
CA VAL A 132 -1.13 4.37 5.13
C VAL A 132 0.35 4.19 4.82
N SER A 133 0.88 3.00 4.97
CA SER A 133 2.30 2.72 4.77
C SER A 133 2.73 3.01 3.33
N ALA A 134 1.98 2.50 2.35
CA ALA A 134 2.26 2.76 0.93
C ALA A 134 2.19 4.26 0.59
N GLY A 135 1.22 4.98 1.15
CA GLY A 135 1.10 6.44 1.00
C GLY A 135 2.31 7.18 1.54
N ILE A 136 2.80 6.81 2.73
CA ILE A 136 3.98 7.42 3.36
C ILE A 136 5.24 7.12 2.55
N TYR A 137 5.47 5.88 2.14
CA TYR A 137 6.62 5.56 1.28
C TYR A 137 6.62 6.37 -0.01
N SER A 138 5.45 6.49 -0.67
CA SER A 138 5.31 7.30 -1.88
C SER A 138 5.59 8.78 -1.65
N LEU A 139 5.17 9.31 -0.50
CA LEU A 139 5.42 10.68 -0.09
C LEU A 139 6.91 10.92 0.15
N LEU A 140 7.55 10.03 0.93
CA LEU A 140 8.98 10.14 1.25
C LEU A 140 9.87 9.96 0.01
N ASP A 141 9.52 9.03 -0.91
CA ASP A 141 10.20 8.88 -2.20
C ASP A 141 10.13 10.17 -3.04
N THR A 142 8.99 10.84 -3.04
CA THR A 142 8.82 12.11 -3.74
C THR A 142 9.65 13.21 -3.08
N PHE A 143 9.56 13.34 -1.75
CA PHE A 143 10.34 14.31 -0.99
C PHE A 143 11.84 14.14 -1.20
N GLU A 144 12.34 12.90 -1.09
CA GLU A 144 13.78 12.60 -1.25
C GLU A 144 14.28 12.94 -2.67
N LYS A 145 13.46 12.75 -3.71
CA LYS A 145 13.80 13.13 -5.09
C LYS A 145 13.86 14.63 -5.31
N GLU A 146 13.02 15.40 -4.62
CA GLU A 146 12.92 16.84 -4.78
C GLU A 146 13.88 17.61 -3.87
N HIS A 147 14.13 17.12 -2.67
CA HIS A 147 14.85 17.83 -1.61
C HIS A 147 16.09 17.08 -1.09
N GLY A 148 16.37 15.87 -1.60
CA GLY A 148 17.39 14.98 -1.07
C GLY A 148 17.02 14.40 0.29
N ALA A 149 17.94 13.66 0.92
CA ALA A 149 17.74 13.02 2.22
C ALA A 149 17.86 14.01 3.41
N ASN A 150 17.43 15.26 3.25
CA ASN A 150 17.40 16.24 4.32
C ASN A 150 16.04 16.22 5.04
N TRP A 151 15.86 15.23 5.89
CA TRP A 151 14.58 14.97 6.58
C TRP A 151 14.16 16.08 7.55
N GLU A 152 15.08 16.93 7.99
CA GLU A 152 14.76 18.11 8.82
C GLU A 152 13.89 19.14 8.09
N LEU A 153 13.92 19.12 6.75
CA LEU A 153 13.08 19.98 5.93
C LEU A 153 11.66 19.42 5.73
N LEU A 154 11.42 18.15 6.05
CA LEU A 154 10.13 17.49 5.78
C LEU A 154 8.93 18.32 6.28
N PRO A 155 8.92 18.88 7.51
CA PRO A 155 7.78 19.65 8.00
C PRO A 155 7.52 20.98 7.26
N GLN A 156 8.48 21.44 6.45
CA GLN A 156 8.32 22.68 5.69
C GLN A 156 7.64 22.45 4.34
N PHE A 157 7.75 21.25 3.78
CA PHE A 157 7.25 20.90 2.45
C PHE A 157 6.11 19.90 2.44
N VAL A 158 5.89 19.20 3.55
CA VAL A 158 4.92 18.12 3.64
C VAL A 158 3.87 18.44 4.70
N ALA A 159 2.60 18.30 4.32
CA ALA A 159 1.47 18.30 5.22
C ALA A 159 0.65 17.03 4.99
N ILE A 160 0.33 16.33 6.07
CA ILE A 160 -0.46 15.09 6.02
C ILE A 160 -1.79 15.39 6.66
N HIS A 161 -2.87 15.25 5.89
CA HIS A 161 -4.23 15.38 6.39
C HIS A 161 -4.83 13.98 6.60
N THR A 162 -5.14 13.68 7.85
CA THR A 162 -5.77 12.43 8.24
C THR A 162 -7.27 12.66 8.44
N ASN A 163 -8.09 12.06 7.56
CA ASN A 163 -9.54 12.08 7.72
C ASN A 163 -9.98 10.87 8.52
N ASP A 164 -10.79 11.10 9.55
CA ASP A 164 -11.32 10.07 10.42
C ASP A 164 -10.19 9.31 11.18
N THR A 165 -10.53 8.17 11.77
CA THR A 165 -9.61 7.33 12.56
C THR A 165 -8.81 6.33 11.73
N HIS A 166 -9.24 6.03 10.51
CA HIS A 166 -8.63 5.04 9.61
C HIS A 166 -7.13 5.29 9.37
N PRO A 167 -6.68 6.53 9.09
CA PRO A 167 -5.27 6.83 8.88
C PRO A 167 -4.53 7.18 10.18
N ALA A 168 -5.05 6.85 11.36
CA ALA A 168 -4.41 7.15 12.65
C ALA A 168 -3.00 6.56 12.79
N MET A 169 -2.72 5.44 12.11
CA MET A 169 -1.41 4.82 12.06
C MET A 169 -0.35 5.64 11.30
N CYS A 170 -0.74 6.71 10.62
CA CYS A 170 0.16 7.55 9.83
C CYS A 170 1.33 8.11 10.66
N GLY A 171 1.06 8.60 11.88
CA GLY A 171 2.10 9.14 12.76
C GLY A 171 3.13 8.08 13.16
N PRO A 172 2.74 6.98 13.80
CA PRO A 172 3.65 5.89 14.15
C PRO A 172 4.41 5.32 12.95
N GLU A 173 3.76 5.13 11.81
CA GLU A 173 4.40 4.57 10.62
C GLU A 173 5.43 5.53 10.01
N LEU A 174 5.13 6.83 9.94
CA LEU A 174 6.10 7.84 9.52
C LEU A 174 7.32 7.85 10.43
N MET A 175 7.12 7.78 11.76
CA MET A 175 8.21 7.71 12.73
C MET A 175 9.04 6.46 12.53
N ARG A 176 8.41 5.30 12.37
CA ARG A 176 9.09 4.02 12.13
C ARG A 176 10.00 4.10 10.91
N ILE A 177 9.47 4.55 9.77
CA ILE A 177 10.25 4.62 8.53
C ILE A 177 11.42 5.60 8.66
N LEU A 178 11.20 6.77 9.27
CA LEU A 178 12.28 7.76 9.44
C LEU A 178 13.36 7.31 10.43
N ILE A 179 13.04 6.50 11.42
CA ILE A 179 14.00 6.01 12.43
C ILE A 179 14.76 4.79 11.93
N ASP A 180 14.05 3.85 11.31
CA ASP A 180 14.60 2.52 11.01
C ASP A 180 15.19 2.43 9.59
N GLU A 181 14.74 3.29 8.65
CA GLU A 181 15.07 3.14 7.24
C GLU A 181 15.74 4.37 6.61
N LYS A 182 15.69 5.55 7.26
CA LYS A 182 16.19 6.83 6.72
C LYS A 182 17.22 7.47 7.63
#